data_8fdf4135fda0ee8ee84657aa9943154a
#
_entry.id   8fdf4135fda0ee8ee84657aa9943154a
#
_cell.length_a   1.000
_cell.length_b   1.000
_cell.length_c   1.000
_cell.angle_alpha   90.00
_cell.angle_beta   90.00
_cell.angle_gamma   90.00
#
_symmetry.space_group_name_H-M   'P 1'
#
loop_
_entity.id
_entity.type
_entity.pdbx_description
1 polymer ?
#
loop_
_entity_poly.entity_id
_entity_poly.type
_entity_poly.pdbx_seq_one_letter_code
_entity_poly.pdbx_strand_id
1 'polypeptide(L)'
;MSVVYNTIINQGANWFINFQYKQPATITNISGDGTTVTFTADNNFTSGQTVNISGVLPSQYNFQAATIANRTATNFTVTNPATGIYISGGIATVPINLTGYTAALQIRSLPEDPTAVLSLATGGNGITIPTPTDGTVVVEATAVQTQAIIAGTYYYDIEITSQSGIVYRLAQGQVVVSAEVTR
;
A
#
# COMPACT_ATOMS: atom_id res chain seq x y z
N MET A 1 -9.89 -1.92 -1.02
CA MET A 1 -10.23 -1.05 -2.18
C MET A 1 -8.96 -0.93 -3.01
N SER A 2 -8.97 -1.37 -4.27
CA SER A 2 -7.79 -1.26 -5.15
C SER A 2 -7.55 0.19 -5.56
N VAL A 3 -6.29 0.58 -5.67
CA VAL A 3 -5.91 1.92 -6.14
C VAL A 3 -5.75 1.87 -7.67
N VAL A 4 -6.22 2.92 -8.36
CA VAL A 4 -5.88 3.12 -9.78
C VAL A 4 -4.55 3.88 -9.85
N TYR A 5 -3.54 3.25 -10.44
CA TYR A 5 -2.20 3.81 -10.57
C TYR A 5 -1.67 3.59 -11.98
N ASN A 6 -1.52 4.67 -12.74
CA ASN A 6 -0.95 4.62 -14.09
C ASN A 6 0.55 4.87 -14.02
N THR A 7 1.32 4.18 -14.85
CA THR A 7 2.79 4.22 -14.83
C THR A 7 3.39 4.12 -16.23
N ILE A 8 4.70 4.33 -16.32
CA ILE A 8 5.45 4.26 -17.56
C ILE A 8 6.59 3.25 -17.40
N ILE A 9 6.78 2.40 -18.39
CA ILE A 9 7.96 1.56 -18.56
C ILE A 9 8.79 2.14 -19.70
N ASN A 10 10.06 2.45 -19.44
CA ASN A 10 11.01 2.77 -20.49
C ASN A 10 11.60 1.44 -20.98
N GLN A 11 11.37 1.11 -22.24
CA GLN A 11 11.86 -0.13 -22.86
C GLN A 11 13.40 -0.19 -22.75
N GLY A 12 13.94 -1.34 -22.34
CA GLY A 12 15.39 -1.50 -22.15
C GLY A 12 15.94 -0.96 -20.82
N ALA A 13 15.11 -0.40 -19.94
CA ALA A 13 15.50 0.06 -18.61
C ALA A 13 14.80 -0.74 -17.51
N ASN A 14 15.44 -0.87 -16.34
CA ASN A 14 14.77 -1.46 -15.18
C ASN A 14 13.56 -0.61 -14.80
N TRP A 15 12.48 -1.28 -14.42
CA TRP A 15 11.25 -0.65 -13.97
C TRP A 15 10.94 -1.07 -12.55
N PHE A 16 10.62 -0.09 -11.69
CA PHE A 16 10.34 -0.30 -10.28
C PHE A 16 9.03 0.36 -9.88
N ILE A 17 8.21 -0.35 -9.10
CA ILE A 17 7.08 0.23 -8.37
C ILE A 17 7.06 -0.32 -6.94
N ASN A 18 6.72 0.55 -5.99
CA ASN A 18 6.50 0.18 -4.60
C ASN A 18 5.04 0.42 -4.24
N PHE A 19 4.41 -0.60 -3.67
CA PHE A 19 3.08 -0.50 -3.08
C PHE A 19 3.19 -0.71 -1.57
N GLN A 20 2.40 0.03 -0.80
CA GLN A 20 2.26 -0.21 0.62
C GLN A 20 0.81 -0.52 0.95
N TYR A 21 0.56 -1.74 1.41
CA TYR A 21 -0.77 -2.18 1.81
C TYR A 21 -1.05 -1.72 3.23
N LYS A 22 -2.06 -0.86 3.39
CA LYS A 22 -2.44 -0.26 4.67
C LYS A 22 -3.91 -0.52 4.98
N GLN A 23 -4.20 -0.65 6.26
CA GLN A 23 -5.56 -0.69 6.79
C GLN A 23 -5.92 0.72 7.26
N PRO A 24 -6.95 1.36 6.69
CA PRO A 24 -7.47 2.64 7.17
C PRO A 24 -8.51 2.44 8.27
N ALA A 25 -8.65 3.44 9.15
CA ALA A 25 -9.76 3.60 10.07
C ALA A 25 -10.16 5.09 10.10
N THR A 26 -11.45 5.36 9.91
CA THR A 26 -11.99 6.73 9.99
C THR A 26 -12.13 7.16 11.42
N ILE A 27 -11.55 8.31 11.77
CA ILE A 27 -11.64 8.87 13.12
C ILE A 27 -12.94 9.65 13.25
N THR A 28 -13.71 9.36 14.30
CA THR A 28 -14.99 10.01 14.60
C THR A 28 -14.93 10.91 15.83
N ASN A 29 -13.97 10.69 16.73
CA ASN A 29 -13.73 11.56 17.88
C ASN A 29 -12.28 11.42 18.38
N ILE A 30 -11.80 12.43 19.12
CA ILE A 30 -10.48 12.43 19.75
C ILE A 30 -10.59 13.08 21.12
N SER A 31 -9.89 12.52 22.11
CA SER A 31 -9.66 13.16 23.40
C SER A 31 -8.20 13.01 23.82
N GLY A 32 -7.60 14.08 24.32
CA GLY A 32 -6.25 14.07 24.87
C GLY A 32 -6.24 14.59 26.32
N ASP A 33 -5.49 13.95 27.20
CA ASP A 33 -5.37 14.29 28.62
C ASP A 33 -4.03 14.95 28.98
N GLY A 34 -3.18 15.25 28.00
CA GLY A 34 -1.82 15.79 28.19
C GLY A 34 -0.74 14.73 28.34
N THR A 35 -1.10 13.43 28.29
CA THR A 35 -0.16 12.30 28.30
C THR A 35 -0.51 11.26 27.26
N THR A 36 -1.81 11.07 27.04
CA THR A 36 -2.36 10.08 26.13
C THR A 36 -3.42 10.71 25.25
N VAL A 37 -3.41 10.39 23.98
CA VAL A 37 -4.47 10.73 23.03
C VAL A 37 -5.24 9.46 22.70
N THR A 38 -6.57 9.51 22.90
CA THR A 38 -7.52 8.45 22.54
C THR A 38 -8.25 8.84 21.26
N PHE A 39 -8.20 7.97 20.27
CA PHE A 39 -8.91 8.08 18.99
C PHE A 39 -10.09 7.12 18.97
N THR A 40 -11.28 7.63 18.69
CA THR A 40 -12.46 6.81 18.44
C THR A 40 -12.52 6.50 16.94
N ALA A 41 -12.39 5.23 16.61
CA ALA A 41 -12.40 4.72 15.23
C ALA A 41 -12.66 3.21 15.26
N ASP A 42 -13.57 2.72 14.45
CA ASP A 42 -13.72 1.27 14.23
C ASP A 42 -12.45 0.74 13.58
N ASN A 43 -11.79 -0.21 14.23
CA ASN A 43 -10.48 -0.66 13.82
C ASN A 43 -10.20 -2.12 14.21
N ASN A 44 -9.28 -2.76 13.45
CA ASN A 44 -8.69 -4.06 13.76
C ASN A 44 -7.17 -3.94 13.99
N PHE A 45 -6.72 -2.81 14.51
CA PHE A 45 -5.31 -2.57 14.80
C PHE A 45 -4.81 -3.49 15.92
N THR A 46 -3.52 -3.49 16.15
CA THR A 46 -2.89 -4.24 17.24
C THR A 46 -2.00 -3.30 18.04
N SER A 47 -1.99 -3.42 19.36
CA SER A 47 -1.05 -2.68 20.21
C SER A 47 0.40 -2.96 19.77
N GLY A 48 1.23 -1.93 19.76
CA GLY A 48 2.59 -1.96 19.24
C GLY A 48 2.74 -1.66 17.74
N GLN A 49 1.64 -1.63 16.97
CA GLN A 49 1.71 -1.20 15.58
C GLN A 49 2.03 0.28 15.45
N THR A 50 2.73 0.62 14.37
CA THR A 50 2.95 2.01 13.96
C THR A 50 1.73 2.53 13.21
N VAL A 51 1.18 3.66 13.64
CA VAL A 51 0.03 4.33 13.03
C VAL A 51 0.42 5.71 12.50
N ASN A 52 -0.08 6.04 11.30
CA ASN A 52 -0.07 7.39 10.77
C ASN A 52 -1.48 7.98 10.85
N ILE A 53 -1.59 9.21 11.33
CA ILE A 53 -2.85 9.93 11.48
C ILE A 53 -2.76 11.21 10.69
N SER A 54 -3.73 11.45 9.81
CA SER A 54 -3.77 12.61 8.93
C SER A 54 -5.18 13.14 8.73
N GLY A 55 -5.29 14.40 8.30
CA GLY A 55 -6.57 15.02 7.99
C GLY A 55 -7.44 15.38 9.20
N VAL A 56 -6.86 15.40 10.40
CA VAL A 56 -7.54 15.80 11.63
C VAL A 56 -7.49 17.31 11.80
N LEU A 57 -8.57 17.89 12.27
CA LEU A 57 -8.64 19.26 12.78
C LEU A 57 -9.02 19.22 14.27
N PRO A 58 -8.24 19.90 15.15
CA PRO A 58 -7.02 20.67 14.85
C PRO A 58 -5.81 19.77 14.55
N SER A 59 -4.84 20.33 13.83
CA SER A 59 -3.72 19.57 13.25
C SER A 59 -2.73 18.95 14.25
N GLN A 60 -2.77 19.36 15.51
CA GLN A 60 -1.96 18.78 16.60
C GLN A 60 -2.19 17.29 16.85
N TYR A 61 -3.29 16.76 16.33
CA TYR A 61 -3.61 15.35 16.39
C TYR A 61 -3.18 14.55 15.14
N ASN A 62 -2.51 15.19 14.18
CA ASN A 62 -1.91 14.49 13.05
C ASN A 62 -0.52 13.97 13.46
N PHE A 63 -0.35 12.66 13.48
CA PHE A 63 0.88 11.99 13.90
C PHE A 63 1.47 11.18 12.76
N GLN A 64 2.79 11.17 12.68
CA GLN A 64 3.54 10.29 11.81
C GLN A 64 4.27 9.26 12.66
N ALA A 65 4.14 7.98 12.29
CA ALA A 65 4.83 6.87 12.92
C ALA A 65 4.62 6.78 14.46
N ALA A 66 3.42 7.13 14.95
CA ALA A 66 3.10 6.96 16.36
C ALA A 66 2.87 5.46 16.69
N THR A 67 3.22 5.05 17.91
CA THR A 67 2.98 3.68 18.36
C THR A 67 1.64 3.56 19.06
N ILE A 68 0.81 2.60 18.68
CA ILE A 68 -0.44 2.27 19.36
C ILE A 68 -0.11 1.64 20.71
N ALA A 69 -0.47 2.32 21.81
CA ALA A 69 -0.26 1.82 23.16
C ALA A 69 -1.31 0.78 23.54
N ASN A 70 -2.58 1.12 23.39
CA ASN A 70 -3.70 0.21 23.66
C ASN A 70 -4.75 0.33 22.55
N ARG A 71 -5.55 -0.73 22.39
CA ARG A 71 -6.66 -0.71 21.45
C ARG A 71 -7.86 -1.54 21.91
N THR A 72 -9.05 -1.13 21.46
CA THR A 72 -10.30 -1.89 21.46
C THR A 72 -10.84 -1.94 20.01
N ALA A 73 -11.97 -2.57 19.78
CA ALA A 73 -12.59 -2.58 18.44
C ALA A 73 -12.98 -1.17 17.94
N THR A 74 -13.24 -0.24 18.86
CA THR A 74 -13.76 1.11 18.56
C THR A 74 -12.83 2.25 18.96
N ASN A 75 -11.71 1.96 19.61
CA ASN A 75 -10.75 2.98 20.07
C ASN A 75 -9.32 2.46 20.00
N PHE A 76 -8.37 3.39 19.83
CA PHE A 76 -6.96 3.14 20.09
C PHE A 76 -6.32 4.37 20.75
N THR A 77 -5.19 4.16 21.41
CA THR A 77 -4.46 5.22 22.11
C THR A 77 -3.03 5.33 21.63
N VAL A 78 -2.49 6.54 21.67
CA VAL A 78 -1.06 6.80 21.51
C VAL A 78 -0.59 7.67 22.67
N THR A 79 0.66 7.50 23.13
CA THR A 79 1.30 8.38 24.11
C THR A 79 1.70 9.67 23.42
N ASN A 80 1.04 10.76 23.77
CA ASN A 80 1.31 12.08 23.22
C ASN A 80 0.68 13.16 24.11
N PRO A 81 1.35 14.31 24.35
CA PRO A 81 0.85 15.37 25.22
C PRO A 81 -0.21 16.28 24.57
N ALA A 82 -0.66 16.01 23.36
CA ALA A 82 -1.65 16.84 22.69
C ALA A 82 -2.96 16.89 23.47
N THR A 83 -3.52 18.08 23.60
CA THR A 83 -4.82 18.36 24.23
C THR A 83 -5.62 19.31 23.33
N GLY A 84 -6.90 19.44 23.61
CA GLY A 84 -7.79 20.34 22.87
C GLY A 84 -9.05 19.63 22.36
N ILE A 85 -9.94 20.43 21.79
CA ILE A 85 -11.24 19.93 21.31
C ILE A 85 -11.08 19.43 19.87
N TYR A 86 -11.47 18.18 19.63
CA TYR A 86 -11.60 17.64 18.28
C TYR A 86 -12.71 18.39 17.52
N ILE A 87 -12.42 18.79 16.29
CA ILE A 87 -13.35 19.52 15.45
C ILE A 87 -13.92 18.58 14.38
N SER A 88 -13.05 17.97 13.58
CA SER A 88 -13.51 17.08 12.49
C SER A 88 -12.39 16.33 11.81
N GLY A 89 -12.77 15.33 11.01
CA GLY A 89 -11.91 14.64 10.05
C GLY A 89 -10.95 13.66 10.67
N GLY A 90 -10.12 13.08 9.84
CA GLY A 90 -9.03 12.21 10.23
C GLY A 90 -9.19 10.77 9.76
N ILE A 91 -8.06 10.26 9.29
CA ILE A 91 -7.87 8.85 8.95
C ILE A 91 -6.61 8.37 9.67
N ALA A 92 -6.75 7.28 10.41
CA ALA A 92 -5.65 6.50 10.93
C ALA A 92 -5.31 5.38 9.94
N THR A 93 -4.03 5.16 9.66
CA THR A 93 -3.58 4.08 8.78
C THR A 93 -2.46 3.29 9.44
N VAL A 94 -2.56 1.97 9.40
CA VAL A 94 -1.49 1.05 9.83
C VAL A 94 -1.06 0.15 8.67
N PRO A 95 0.22 -0.22 8.55
CA PRO A 95 0.65 -1.24 7.61
C PRO A 95 -0.01 -2.58 7.93
N ILE A 96 -0.38 -3.32 6.89
CA ILE A 96 -0.84 -4.71 7.06
C ILE A 96 0.38 -5.63 7.04
N ASN A 97 0.47 -6.53 7.99
CA ASN A 97 1.53 -7.54 8.04
C ASN A 97 1.32 -8.57 6.91
N LEU A 98 2.23 -8.60 5.97
CA LEU A 98 2.25 -9.47 4.79
C LEU A 98 3.08 -10.76 5.00
N THR A 99 3.41 -11.13 6.24
CA THR A 99 4.13 -12.38 6.50
C THR A 99 3.37 -13.57 5.90
N GLY A 100 4.05 -14.33 5.03
CA GLY A 100 3.47 -15.49 4.35
C GLY A 100 2.51 -15.17 3.20
N TYR A 101 2.36 -13.90 2.84
CA TYR A 101 1.65 -13.54 1.60
C TYR A 101 2.54 -13.77 0.38
N THR A 102 1.89 -14.02 -0.74
CA THR A 102 2.50 -13.99 -2.09
C THR A 102 1.90 -12.84 -2.89
N ALA A 103 2.61 -12.39 -3.92
CA ALA A 103 2.13 -11.36 -4.81
C ALA A 103 2.38 -11.75 -6.27
N ALA A 104 1.48 -11.31 -7.15
CA ALA A 104 1.60 -11.48 -8.60
C ALA A 104 1.16 -10.20 -9.32
N LEU A 105 1.85 -9.87 -10.41
CA LEU A 105 1.51 -8.78 -11.31
C LEU A 105 1.50 -9.31 -12.74
N GLN A 106 0.49 -8.93 -13.50
CA GLN A 106 0.44 -9.21 -14.93
C GLN A 106 0.17 -7.93 -15.73
N ILE A 107 0.85 -7.82 -16.87
CA ILE A 107 0.61 -6.79 -17.88
C ILE A 107 0.04 -7.47 -19.10
N ARG A 108 -1.07 -6.94 -19.65
CA ARG A 108 -1.79 -7.47 -20.83
C ARG A 108 -2.11 -6.36 -21.81
N SER A 109 -2.25 -6.70 -23.09
CA SER A 109 -2.68 -5.73 -24.12
C SER A 109 -4.11 -5.27 -23.88
N LEU A 110 -4.99 -6.20 -23.53
CA LEU A 110 -6.35 -5.94 -23.04
C LEU A 110 -6.58 -6.78 -21.78
N PRO A 111 -7.43 -6.33 -20.85
CA PRO A 111 -7.70 -7.09 -19.61
C PRO A 111 -8.16 -8.53 -19.84
N GLU A 112 -8.89 -8.78 -20.94
CA GLU A 112 -9.43 -10.09 -21.33
C GLU A 112 -8.43 -10.97 -22.11
N ASP A 113 -7.27 -10.45 -22.51
CA ASP A 113 -6.29 -11.26 -23.26
C ASP A 113 -5.82 -12.45 -22.43
N PRO A 114 -5.81 -13.68 -22.99
CA PRO A 114 -5.41 -14.86 -22.23
C PRO A 114 -3.91 -14.89 -21.93
N THR A 115 -3.09 -14.15 -22.71
CA THR A 115 -1.63 -14.14 -22.58
C THR A 115 -1.15 -12.81 -22.02
N ALA A 116 -0.40 -12.84 -20.93
CA ALA A 116 0.28 -11.67 -20.39
C ALA A 116 1.57 -11.38 -21.19
N VAL A 117 1.84 -10.10 -21.47
CA VAL A 117 3.11 -9.66 -22.09
C VAL A 117 4.24 -9.62 -21.06
N LEU A 118 3.91 -9.47 -19.78
CA LEU A 118 4.83 -9.61 -18.65
C LEU A 118 4.08 -10.23 -17.47
N SER A 119 4.73 -11.17 -16.77
CA SER A 119 4.24 -11.74 -15.53
C SER A 119 5.35 -11.73 -14.50
N LEU A 120 5.08 -11.11 -13.36
CA LEU A 120 6.00 -11.04 -12.21
C LEU A 120 5.32 -11.66 -10.99
N ALA A 121 6.11 -12.28 -10.11
CA ALA A 121 5.58 -12.90 -8.89
C ALA A 121 6.63 -12.93 -7.77
N THR A 122 6.20 -13.12 -6.54
CA THR A 122 7.09 -13.50 -5.43
C THR A 122 7.74 -14.86 -5.70
N GLY A 123 8.88 -15.13 -5.05
CA GLY A 123 9.62 -16.39 -5.26
C GLY A 123 10.73 -16.30 -6.32
N GLY A 124 11.23 -15.10 -6.59
CA GLY A 124 12.39 -14.87 -7.47
C GLY A 124 12.05 -14.38 -8.87
N ASN A 125 10.80 -13.99 -9.11
CA ASN A 125 10.37 -13.44 -10.41
C ASN A 125 9.84 -12.00 -10.28
N GLY A 126 10.71 -11.08 -9.85
CA GLY A 126 10.47 -9.63 -9.96
C GLY A 126 9.55 -9.04 -8.90
N ILE A 127 9.04 -9.80 -7.92
CA ILE A 127 8.32 -9.23 -6.78
C ILE A 127 8.97 -9.67 -5.47
N THR A 128 9.17 -8.72 -4.57
CA THR A 128 9.65 -8.98 -3.21
C THR A 128 8.79 -8.30 -2.17
N ILE A 129 8.74 -8.88 -0.98
CA ILE A 129 8.14 -8.32 0.24
C ILE A 129 9.28 -8.21 1.26
N PRO A 130 10.10 -7.13 1.21
CA PRO A 130 11.37 -7.07 1.93
C PRO A 130 11.19 -7.01 3.44
N THR A 131 10.17 -6.30 3.91
CA THR A 131 9.80 -6.18 5.32
C THR A 131 8.29 -6.43 5.44
N PRO A 132 7.86 -7.68 5.62
CA PRO A 132 6.42 -8.01 5.61
C PRO A 132 5.58 -7.19 6.59
N THR A 133 6.15 -6.81 7.74
CA THR A 133 5.46 -6.07 8.80
C THR A 133 5.13 -4.62 8.44
N ASP A 134 5.77 -4.04 7.43
CA ASP A 134 5.49 -2.67 6.96
C ASP A 134 4.50 -2.62 5.78
N GLY A 135 4.05 -3.78 5.31
CA GLY A 135 3.09 -3.89 4.23
C GLY A 135 3.63 -3.52 2.85
N THR A 136 4.95 -3.45 2.67
CA THR A 136 5.57 -3.04 1.40
C THR A 136 5.72 -4.22 0.44
N VAL A 137 5.28 -4.01 -0.79
CA VAL A 137 5.48 -4.90 -1.94
C VAL A 137 6.29 -4.14 -2.98
N VAL A 138 7.46 -4.66 -3.33
CA VAL A 138 8.36 -4.09 -4.34
C VAL A 138 8.26 -4.91 -5.61
N VAL A 139 7.98 -4.25 -6.72
CA VAL A 139 7.93 -4.83 -8.07
C VAL A 139 9.13 -4.32 -8.84
N GLU A 140 9.84 -5.25 -9.47
CA GLU A 140 10.97 -4.95 -10.35
C GLU A 140 10.87 -5.76 -11.64
N ALA A 141 10.89 -5.08 -12.79
CA ALA A 141 11.18 -5.71 -14.08
C ALA A 141 12.57 -5.30 -14.55
N THR A 142 13.36 -6.27 -14.97
CA THR A 142 14.72 -6.05 -15.49
C THR A 142 14.70 -5.37 -16.86
N ALA A 143 15.80 -4.74 -17.24
CA ALA A 143 15.97 -4.14 -18.57
C ALA A 143 15.67 -5.14 -19.71
N VAL A 144 16.08 -6.41 -19.55
CA VAL A 144 15.81 -7.48 -20.52
C VAL A 144 14.32 -7.77 -20.65
N GLN A 145 13.59 -7.79 -19.53
CA GLN A 145 12.14 -8.02 -19.54
C GLN A 145 11.39 -6.84 -20.16
N THR A 146 11.78 -5.61 -19.85
CA THR A 146 11.14 -4.40 -20.42
C THR A 146 11.45 -4.25 -21.89
N GLN A 147 12.65 -4.60 -22.35
CA GLN A 147 13.05 -4.58 -23.76
C GLN A 147 12.22 -5.52 -24.61
N ALA A 148 11.75 -6.63 -24.06
CA ALA A 148 10.93 -7.61 -24.77
C ALA A 148 9.48 -7.14 -24.99
N ILE A 149 9.02 -6.09 -24.32
CA ILE A 149 7.65 -5.57 -24.47
C ILE A 149 7.63 -4.56 -25.63
N ILE A 150 6.73 -4.75 -26.58
CA ILE A 150 6.55 -3.79 -27.69
C ILE A 150 6.03 -2.46 -27.11
N ALA A 151 6.53 -1.33 -27.64
CA ALA A 151 6.04 -0.02 -27.23
C ALA A 151 4.54 0.14 -27.49
N GLY A 152 3.81 0.68 -26.52
CA GLY A 152 2.35 0.78 -26.58
C GLY A 152 1.72 1.02 -25.23
N THR A 153 0.39 0.98 -25.20
CA THR A 153 -0.40 1.10 -23.95
C THR A 153 -0.97 -0.25 -23.57
N TYR A 154 -0.82 -0.61 -22.32
CA TYR A 154 -1.21 -1.89 -21.73
C TYR A 154 -2.01 -1.68 -20.47
N TYR A 155 -2.60 -2.75 -19.97
CA TYR A 155 -3.31 -2.81 -18.68
C TYR A 155 -2.56 -3.72 -17.73
N TYR A 156 -2.58 -3.38 -16.45
CA TYR A 156 -1.99 -4.24 -15.43
C TYR A 156 -2.83 -4.25 -14.16
N ASP A 157 -2.67 -5.31 -13.39
CA ASP A 157 -3.01 -5.33 -11.98
C ASP A 157 -1.94 -6.04 -11.16
N ILE A 158 -1.96 -5.75 -9.85
CA ILE A 158 -1.15 -6.45 -8.86
C ILE A 158 -2.06 -6.97 -7.77
N GLU A 159 -1.93 -8.25 -7.48
CA GLU A 159 -2.69 -8.96 -6.45
C GLU A 159 -1.75 -9.54 -5.40
N ILE A 160 -2.21 -9.57 -4.16
CA ILE A 160 -1.59 -10.33 -3.07
C ILE A 160 -2.52 -11.43 -2.62
N THR A 161 -1.95 -12.57 -2.27
CA THR A 161 -2.68 -13.73 -1.77
C THR A 161 -2.20 -14.05 -0.36
N SER A 162 -3.15 -14.10 0.58
CA SER A 162 -2.87 -14.48 1.97
C SER A 162 -2.54 -15.96 2.11
N GLN A 163 -1.98 -16.37 3.25
CA GLN A 163 -1.76 -17.79 3.58
C GLN A 163 -3.04 -18.64 3.53
N SER A 164 -4.20 -18.02 3.79
CA SER A 164 -5.51 -18.70 3.69
C SER A 164 -6.09 -18.72 2.27
N GLY A 165 -5.34 -18.24 1.26
CA GLY A 165 -5.78 -18.21 -0.13
C GLY A 165 -6.71 -17.06 -0.51
N ILE A 166 -6.91 -16.08 0.39
CA ILE A 166 -7.72 -14.89 0.06
C ILE A 166 -6.89 -13.95 -0.80
N VAL A 167 -7.47 -13.54 -1.95
CA VAL A 167 -6.83 -12.65 -2.92
C VAL A 167 -7.34 -11.22 -2.72
N TYR A 168 -6.40 -10.28 -2.69
CA TYR A 168 -6.67 -8.85 -2.63
C TYR A 168 -5.95 -8.15 -3.78
N ARG A 169 -6.69 -7.37 -4.58
CA ARG A 169 -6.08 -6.50 -5.59
C ARG A 169 -5.55 -5.24 -4.94
N LEU A 170 -4.23 -5.02 -5.00
CA LEU A 170 -3.59 -3.82 -4.45
C LEU A 170 -3.78 -2.62 -5.36
N ALA A 171 -3.48 -2.79 -6.64
CA ALA A 171 -3.60 -1.73 -7.63
C ALA A 171 -3.94 -2.30 -9.00
N GLN A 172 -4.46 -1.44 -9.86
CA GLN A 172 -4.67 -1.70 -11.28
C GLN A 172 -4.48 -0.39 -12.04
N GLY A 173 -4.24 -0.47 -13.35
CA GLY A 173 -4.13 0.74 -14.16
C GLY A 173 -3.62 0.46 -15.55
N GLN A 174 -3.23 1.54 -16.21
CA GLN A 174 -2.55 1.48 -17.49
C GLN A 174 -1.05 1.65 -17.29
N VAL A 175 -0.29 0.99 -18.15
CA VAL A 175 1.14 1.18 -18.29
C VAL A 175 1.45 1.53 -19.74
N VAL A 176 2.17 2.64 -19.92
CA VAL A 176 2.67 3.04 -21.25
C VAL A 176 4.11 2.55 -21.37
N VAL A 177 4.39 1.71 -22.36
CA VAL A 177 5.75 1.30 -22.70
C VAL A 177 6.30 2.25 -23.73
N SER A 178 7.28 3.06 -23.32
CA SER A 178 7.98 4.02 -24.19
C SER A 178 9.11 3.32 -24.94
N ALA A 179 9.18 3.52 -26.25
CA ALA A 179 10.21 2.91 -27.08
C ALA A 179 11.63 3.35 -26.71
N GLU A 180 12.57 2.42 -26.73
CA GLU A 180 14.00 2.71 -26.61
C GLU A 180 14.53 3.28 -27.94
N VAL A 181 15.34 4.33 -27.85
CA VAL A 181 16.00 4.95 -28.99
C VAL A 181 17.48 4.55 -29.09
N THR A 182 18.13 4.39 -27.94
CA THR A 182 19.53 3.97 -27.83
C THR A 182 19.63 2.44 -27.90
N ARG A 183 20.40 1.91 -28.85
CA ARG A 183 20.60 0.46 -29.04
C ARG A 183 22.07 0.13 -29.15
#